data_f6bb8437181429bb888470b1f5193641
#
_entry.id   f6bb8437181429bb888470b1f5193641
#
_cell.length_a   1.000
_cell.length_b   1.000
_cell.length_c   1.000
_cell.angle_alpha   90.00
_cell.angle_beta   90.00
_cell.angle_gamma   90.00
#
_symmetry.space_group_name_H-M   'P 1'
#
loop_
_entity.id
_entity.type
_entity.pdbx_description
1 polymer ?
#
loop_
_entity_poly.entity_id
_entity_poly.type
_entity_poly.pdbx_seq_one_letter_code
_entity_poly.pdbx_strand_id
1 'polypeptide(L)'
;MSSGERHVPEPDAPPNEKLLFLRENMVHLTNQLSMPILEVALVISKYIRIVLDSLQKAAIEEGEELPEMLLKPLPGNSELTESNSGLASFPLEKLIDRVDQDRMDILDTLVRTILNESQLEFVSALREFREWELEIRNQLSNVSSPGGLFSPLSLDDDF
;
A
#
# COMPACT_ATOMS: atom_id res chain seq x y z
N MET A 1 8.23 32.35 2.17
CA MET A 1 8.24 30.93 1.84
C MET A 1 7.11 30.23 2.59
N SER A 2 6.22 29.69 1.89
CA SER A 2 5.13 28.98 2.52
C SER A 2 5.65 27.66 3.05
N SER A 3 5.83 27.63 4.34
CA SER A 3 6.36 26.48 5.04
C SER A 3 5.32 25.38 5.21
N GLY A 4 4.57 25.02 4.29
CA GLY A 4 3.57 23.99 4.47
C GLY A 4 3.01 23.49 3.18
N GLU A 5 3.31 24.16 2.11
CA GLU A 5 2.85 23.74 0.82
C GLU A 5 3.83 22.74 0.23
N ARG A 6 3.45 21.49 0.29
CA ARG A 6 4.17 20.45 -0.43
C ARG A 6 3.46 20.24 -1.74
N HIS A 7 4.15 20.55 -2.81
CA HIS A 7 3.63 20.31 -4.14
C HIS A 7 4.06 18.94 -4.62
N VAL A 8 3.17 18.26 -5.34
CA VAL A 8 3.53 17.02 -6.00
C VAL A 8 4.71 17.29 -6.95
N PRO A 9 5.77 16.46 -6.91
CA PRO A 9 6.90 16.66 -7.81
C PRO A 9 6.47 16.65 -9.28
N GLU A 10 7.18 17.44 -10.07
CA GLU A 10 6.92 17.51 -11.51
C GLU A 10 7.25 16.18 -12.19
N PRO A 11 6.63 15.88 -13.34
CA PRO A 11 6.92 14.64 -14.06
C PRO A 11 8.38 14.43 -14.40
N ASP A 12 9.16 15.51 -14.54
CA ASP A 12 10.57 15.43 -14.81
C ASP A 12 11.45 15.37 -13.56
N ALA A 13 10.86 15.36 -12.38
CA ALA A 13 11.60 15.22 -11.13
C ALA A 13 12.26 13.83 -11.04
N PRO A 14 13.35 13.70 -10.27
CA PRO A 14 13.98 12.39 -10.08
C PRO A 14 13.00 11.38 -9.47
N PRO A 15 13.05 10.10 -9.88
CA PRO A 15 12.17 9.08 -9.33
C PRO A 15 12.22 8.95 -7.80
N ASN A 16 13.40 9.11 -7.21
CA ASN A 16 13.54 9.04 -5.76
C ASN A 16 12.76 10.13 -5.04
N GLU A 17 12.72 11.32 -5.61
CA GLU A 17 11.96 12.42 -5.05
C GLU A 17 10.46 12.14 -5.09
N LYS A 18 10.00 11.58 -6.19
CA LYS A 18 8.59 11.21 -6.35
C LYS A 18 8.20 10.11 -5.37
N LEU A 19 9.05 9.10 -5.22
CA LEU A 19 8.79 8.00 -4.28
C LEU A 19 8.76 8.49 -2.83
N LEU A 20 9.71 9.34 -2.48
CA LEU A 20 9.76 9.90 -1.12
C LEU A 20 8.52 10.72 -0.83
N PHE A 21 8.09 11.53 -1.79
CA PHE A 21 6.87 12.33 -1.65
C PHE A 21 5.66 11.44 -1.43
N LEU A 22 5.52 10.37 -2.22
CA LEU A 22 4.42 9.43 -2.08
C LEU A 22 4.44 8.78 -0.69
N ARG A 23 5.59 8.26 -0.28
CA ARG A 23 5.73 7.58 1.01
C ARG A 23 5.42 8.51 2.18
N GLU A 24 6.02 9.69 2.19
CA GLU A 24 5.81 10.64 3.28
C GLU A 24 4.35 11.05 3.42
N ASN A 25 3.68 11.28 2.31
CA ASN A 25 2.28 11.68 2.34
C ASN A 25 1.37 10.53 2.77
N MET A 26 1.66 9.31 2.34
CA MET A 26 0.91 8.14 2.78
C MET A 26 1.11 7.89 4.28
N VAL A 27 2.35 7.95 4.76
CA VAL A 27 2.66 7.78 6.18
C VAL A 27 1.93 8.83 7.00
N HIS A 28 2.01 10.08 6.58
CA HIS A 28 1.37 11.19 7.29
C HIS A 28 -0.15 10.99 7.37
N LEU A 29 -0.77 10.64 6.25
CA LEU A 29 -2.22 10.47 6.20
C LEU A 29 -2.70 9.28 7.03
N THR A 30 -2.02 8.14 6.90
CA THR A 30 -2.40 6.95 7.67
C THR A 30 -2.27 7.18 9.17
N ASN A 31 -1.25 7.93 9.59
CA ASN A 31 -1.09 8.30 10.99
C ASN A 31 -2.15 9.30 11.43
N GLN A 32 -2.42 10.31 10.63
CA GLN A 32 -3.38 11.36 10.95
C GLN A 32 -4.78 10.80 11.15
N LEU A 33 -5.17 9.86 10.31
CA LEU A 33 -6.48 9.23 10.37
C LEU A 33 -6.51 8.01 11.29
N SER A 34 -5.38 7.63 11.86
CA SER A 34 -5.26 6.40 12.65
C SER A 34 -5.86 5.20 11.91
N MET A 35 -5.50 5.07 10.63
CA MET A 35 -6.12 4.08 9.77
C MET A 35 -5.86 2.67 10.25
N PRO A 36 -6.91 1.85 10.38
CA PRO A 36 -6.75 0.43 10.70
C PRO A 36 -5.91 -0.29 9.67
N ILE A 37 -5.15 -1.28 10.12
CA ILE A 37 -4.30 -2.10 9.25
C ILE A 37 -5.09 -2.64 8.06
N LEU A 38 -6.29 -3.13 8.32
CA LEU A 38 -7.13 -3.72 7.28
C LEU A 38 -7.45 -2.71 6.17
N GLU A 39 -7.77 -1.47 6.53
CA GLU A 39 -8.13 -0.45 5.54
C GLU A 39 -6.94 -0.11 4.65
N VAL A 40 -5.76 0.07 5.25
CA VAL A 40 -4.54 0.33 4.47
C VAL A 40 -4.24 -0.87 3.56
N ALA A 41 -4.37 -2.09 4.09
CA ALA A 41 -4.12 -3.30 3.32
C ALA A 41 -5.02 -3.38 2.07
N LEU A 42 -6.29 -3.05 2.22
CA LEU A 42 -7.23 -3.10 1.10
C LEU A 42 -6.89 -2.09 0.02
N VAL A 43 -6.52 -0.86 0.41
CA VAL A 43 -6.12 0.16 -0.56
C VAL A 43 -4.83 -0.23 -1.27
N ILE A 44 -3.82 -0.68 -0.53
CA ILE A 44 -2.54 -1.10 -1.10
C ILE A 44 -2.74 -2.27 -2.05
N SER A 45 -3.53 -3.26 -1.67
CA SER A 45 -3.81 -4.43 -2.53
C SER A 45 -4.48 -4.02 -3.84
N LYS A 46 -5.40 -3.06 -3.76
CA LYS A 46 -6.06 -2.53 -4.95
C LYS A 46 -5.04 -1.93 -5.92
N TYR A 47 -4.12 -1.10 -5.43
CA TYR A 47 -3.12 -0.45 -6.28
C TYR A 47 -2.10 -1.43 -6.82
N ILE A 48 -1.67 -2.41 -6.03
CA ILE A 48 -0.78 -3.45 -6.53
C ILE A 48 -1.44 -4.17 -7.71
N ARG A 49 -2.72 -4.51 -7.58
CA ARG A 49 -3.45 -5.18 -8.65
C ARG A 49 -3.55 -4.32 -9.90
N ILE A 50 -3.91 -3.05 -9.73
CA ILE A 50 -4.05 -2.12 -10.86
C ILE A 50 -2.73 -1.95 -11.58
N VAL A 51 -1.66 -1.69 -10.84
CA VAL A 51 -0.33 -1.46 -11.42
C VAL A 51 0.17 -2.73 -12.10
N LEU A 52 0.00 -3.87 -11.44
CA LEU A 52 0.48 -5.15 -11.96
C LEU A 52 -0.25 -5.53 -13.25
N ASP A 53 -1.57 -5.35 -13.30
CA ASP A 53 -2.34 -5.57 -14.52
C ASP A 53 -1.86 -4.70 -15.67
N SER A 54 -1.59 -3.42 -15.38
CA SER A 54 -1.11 -2.49 -16.39
C SER A 54 0.27 -2.89 -16.91
N LEU A 55 1.17 -3.30 -16.01
CA LEU A 55 2.50 -3.74 -16.38
C LEU A 55 2.47 -5.03 -17.20
N GLN A 56 1.60 -5.97 -16.83
CA GLN A 56 1.48 -7.23 -17.58
C GLN A 56 0.95 -6.99 -19.00
N LYS A 57 -0.02 -6.10 -19.14
CA LYS A 57 -0.53 -5.74 -20.46
C LYS A 57 0.55 -5.08 -21.30
N ALA A 58 1.31 -4.16 -20.73
CA ALA A 58 2.38 -3.49 -21.44
C ALA A 58 3.47 -4.49 -21.85
N ALA A 59 3.81 -5.42 -20.96
CA ALA A 59 4.83 -6.43 -21.25
C ALA A 59 4.40 -7.34 -22.40
N ILE A 60 3.13 -7.74 -22.41
CA ILE A 60 2.60 -8.58 -23.50
C ILE A 60 2.66 -7.83 -24.82
N GLU A 61 2.28 -6.57 -24.87
CA GLU A 61 2.31 -5.75 -26.08
C GLU A 61 3.72 -5.61 -26.62
N GLU A 62 4.72 -5.54 -25.76
CA GLU A 62 6.13 -5.40 -26.15
C GLU A 62 6.83 -6.76 -26.33
N GLY A 63 6.13 -7.86 -26.08
CA GLY A 63 6.71 -9.19 -26.17
C GLY A 63 7.72 -9.48 -25.06
N GLU A 64 7.59 -8.80 -23.94
CA GLU A 64 8.49 -8.95 -22.79
C GLU A 64 7.82 -9.69 -21.65
N GLU A 65 8.61 -10.25 -20.76
CA GLU A 65 8.13 -10.85 -19.52
C GLU A 65 8.57 -10.01 -18.35
N LEU A 66 7.69 -9.83 -17.38
CA LEU A 66 8.03 -9.09 -16.17
C LEU A 66 8.94 -9.92 -15.27
N PRO A 67 9.91 -9.29 -14.60
CA PRO A 67 10.71 -9.99 -13.61
C PRO A 67 9.85 -10.62 -12.55
N GLU A 68 10.19 -11.83 -12.15
CA GLU A 68 9.43 -12.57 -11.16
C GLU A 68 9.31 -11.83 -9.83
N MET A 69 10.33 -11.06 -9.46
CA MET A 69 10.31 -10.32 -8.21
C MET A 69 9.23 -9.24 -8.17
N LEU A 70 8.76 -8.78 -9.34
CA LEU A 70 7.65 -7.83 -9.40
C LEU A 70 6.30 -8.52 -9.25
N LEU A 71 6.23 -9.79 -9.66
CA LEU A 71 4.98 -10.55 -9.65
C LEU A 71 4.65 -11.13 -8.28
N LYS A 72 5.63 -11.21 -7.40
CA LYS A 72 5.48 -11.85 -6.09
C LYS A 72 5.69 -10.85 -4.96
N PRO A 73 5.00 -11.05 -3.84
CA PRO A 73 5.27 -10.24 -2.65
C PRO A 73 6.72 -10.37 -2.20
N LEU A 74 7.22 -9.32 -1.55
CA LEU A 74 8.56 -9.36 -0.97
C LEU A 74 8.62 -10.43 0.12
N PRO A 75 9.76 -11.16 0.23
CA PRO A 75 9.91 -12.15 1.29
C PRO A 75 9.89 -11.47 2.66
N GLY A 76 9.10 -12.03 3.57
CA GLY A 76 8.98 -11.52 4.92
C GLY A 76 9.50 -12.52 5.93
N ASN A 77 9.81 -12.03 7.13
CA ASN A 77 10.28 -12.86 8.22
C ASN A 77 9.14 -13.60 8.94
N SER A 78 7.92 -13.25 8.61
CA SER A 78 6.76 -13.83 9.26
C SER A 78 6.22 -14.96 8.39
N GLU A 79 6.35 -16.16 8.88
CA GLU A 79 5.57 -17.23 8.31
C GLU A 79 4.14 -17.02 8.78
N LEU A 80 3.22 -16.94 7.83
CA LEU A 80 1.81 -17.02 8.15
C LEU A 80 1.57 -18.42 8.67
N THR A 81 1.79 -18.60 9.95
CA THR A 81 1.55 -19.88 10.57
C THR A 81 0.05 -20.07 10.73
N GLU A 82 -0.35 -21.33 10.77
CA GLU A 82 -1.74 -21.73 10.98
C GLU A 82 -2.32 -21.22 12.29
N SER A 83 -1.49 -20.59 13.12
CA SER A 83 -1.96 -19.99 14.38
C SER A 83 -2.92 -18.82 14.18
N ASN A 84 -3.12 -18.38 12.95
CA ASN A 84 -4.10 -17.33 12.64
C ASN A 84 -5.47 -17.90 12.26
N SER A 85 -5.77 -19.11 12.72
CA SER A 85 -7.03 -19.77 12.42
C SER A 85 -8.27 -18.93 12.80
N GLY A 86 -8.16 -18.10 13.83
CA GLY A 86 -9.23 -17.22 14.22
C GLY A 86 -9.56 -16.15 13.20
N LEU A 87 -8.53 -15.66 12.47
CA LEU A 87 -8.73 -14.70 11.40
C LEU A 87 -9.35 -15.35 10.18
N ALA A 88 -8.88 -16.57 9.86
CA ALA A 88 -9.37 -17.30 8.69
C ALA A 88 -10.85 -17.65 8.81
N SER A 89 -11.37 -17.79 10.02
CA SER A 89 -12.77 -18.13 10.25
C SER A 89 -13.65 -16.91 10.44
N PHE A 90 -13.08 -15.70 10.44
CA PHE A 90 -13.86 -14.48 10.62
C PHE A 90 -14.62 -14.14 9.33
N PRO A 91 -15.95 -13.94 9.39
CA PRO A 91 -16.72 -13.67 8.19
C PRO A 91 -16.31 -12.36 7.50
N LEU A 92 -16.11 -12.43 6.19
CA LEU A 92 -15.74 -11.27 5.38
C LEU A 92 -16.77 -10.14 5.51
N GLU A 93 -18.04 -10.47 5.59
CA GLU A 93 -19.11 -9.48 5.75
C GLU A 93 -18.90 -8.57 6.94
N LYS A 94 -18.45 -9.15 8.07
CA LYS A 94 -18.21 -8.36 9.28
C LYS A 94 -17.01 -7.46 9.14
N LEU A 95 -16.01 -7.88 8.35
CA LEU A 95 -14.84 -7.03 8.06
C LEU A 95 -15.26 -5.84 7.21
N ILE A 96 -16.03 -6.09 6.16
CA ILE A 96 -16.49 -5.04 5.25
C ILE A 96 -17.37 -4.02 5.97
N ASP A 97 -18.23 -4.48 6.86
CA ASP A 97 -19.14 -3.60 7.60
C ASP A 97 -18.41 -2.67 8.57
N ARG A 98 -17.20 -3.05 8.99
CA ARG A 98 -16.44 -2.27 9.97
C ARG A 98 -15.43 -1.31 9.38
N VAL A 99 -15.13 -1.43 8.07
CA VAL A 99 -14.19 -0.50 7.44
C VAL A 99 -14.89 0.82 7.17
N ASP A 100 -14.15 1.89 7.30
CA ASP A 100 -14.64 3.23 6.99
C ASP A 100 -14.28 3.54 5.54
N GLN A 101 -15.27 3.50 4.68
CA GLN A 101 -15.07 3.74 3.26
C GLN A 101 -14.53 5.14 3.00
N ASP A 102 -14.95 6.11 3.80
CA ASP A 102 -14.50 7.49 3.63
C ASP A 102 -12.99 7.62 3.88
N ARG A 103 -12.46 6.96 4.92
CA ARG A 103 -11.02 6.96 5.16
C ARG A 103 -10.27 6.29 4.02
N MET A 104 -10.78 5.17 3.53
CA MET A 104 -10.16 4.46 2.41
C MET A 104 -10.17 5.33 1.14
N ASP A 105 -11.26 6.04 0.89
CA ASP A 105 -11.38 6.92 -0.26
C ASP A 105 -10.40 8.10 -0.18
N ILE A 106 -10.16 8.62 1.01
CA ILE A 106 -9.19 9.69 1.22
C ILE A 106 -7.78 9.21 0.86
N LEU A 107 -7.40 8.03 1.35
CA LEU A 107 -6.09 7.47 1.03
C LEU A 107 -5.99 7.13 -0.47
N ASP A 108 -7.03 6.53 -1.03
CA ASP A 108 -7.10 6.21 -2.45
C ASP A 108 -6.90 7.47 -3.30
N THR A 109 -7.62 8.53 -2.96
CA THR A 109 -7.52 9.80 -3.70
C THR A 109 -6.12 10.39 -3.60
N LEU A 110 -5.51 10.35 -2.42
CA LEU A 110 -4.15 10.83 -2.25
C LEU A 110 -3.17 10.08 -3.14
N VAL A 111 -3.21 8.76 -3.11
CA VAL A 111 -2.32 7.92 -3.92
C VAL A 111 -2.52 8.21 -5.40
N ARG A 112 -3.78 8.19 -5.84
CA ARG A 112 -4.13 8.42 -7.24
C ARG A 112 -3.63 9.78 -7.73
N THR A 113 -3.85 10.81 -6.93
CA THR A 113 -3.44 12.18 -7.28
C THR A 113 -1.92 12.26 -7.44
N ILE A 114 -1.17 11.70 -6.49
CA ILE A 114 0.29 11.73 -6.55
C ILE A 114 0.81 10.95 -7.76
N LEU A 115 0.27 9.77 -8.01
CA LEU A 115 0.69 8.95 -9.16
C LEU A 115 0.44 9.67 -10.48
N ASN A 116 -0.72 10.30 -10.61
CA ASN A 116 -1.10 10.98 -11.85
C ASN A 116 -0.30 12.27 -12.06
N GLU A 117 -0.15 13.08 -11.03
CA GLU A 117 0.50 14.38 -11.18
C GLU A 117 2.01 14.27 -11.31
N SER A 118 2.63 13.33 -10.60
CA SER A 118 4.08 13.11 -10.70
C SER A 118 4.46 12.23 -11.87
N GLN A 119 3.48 11.54 -12.46
CA GLN A 119 3.71 10.53 -13.49
C GLN A 119 4.77 9.52 -13.05
N LEU A 120 4.64 9.06 -11.81
CA LEU A 120 5.53 8.06 -11.26
C LEU A 120 5.46 6.77 -12.09
N GLU A 121 6.63 6.21 -12.41
CA GLU A 121 6.71 4.99 -13.20
C GLU A 121 6.05 3.82 -12.47
N PHE A 122 5.35 2.97 -13.21
CA PHE A 122 4.63 1.85 -12.63
C PHE A 122 5.54 0.90 -11.85
N VAL A 123 6.74 0.64 -12.36
CA VAL A 123 7.69 -0.24 -11.67
C VAL A 123 8.07 0.35 -10.31
N SER A 124 8.35 1.66 -10.28
CA SER A 124 8.69 2.34 -9.03
C SER A 124 7.53 2.32 -8.05
N ALA A 125 6.32 2.60 -8.54
CA ALA A 125 5.11 2.57 -7.72
C ALA A 125 4.88 1.17 -7.15
N LEU A 126 5.04 0.14 -7.98
CA LEU A 126 4.84 -1.24 -7.54
C LEU A 126 5.81 -1.62 -6.42
N ARG A 127 7.09 -1.21 -6.55
CA ARG A 127 8.08 -1.46 -5.50
C ARG A 127 7.68 -0.82 -4.19
N GLU A 128 7.20 0.41 -4.25
CA GLU A 128 6.75 1.13 -3.06
C GLU A 128 5.59 0.39 -2.41
N PHE A 129 4.59 0.01 -3.19
CA PHE A 129 3.43 -0.70 -2.65
C PHE A 129 3.79 -2.07 -2.09
N ARG A 130 4.79 -2.75 -2.69
CA ARG A 130 5.27 -4.02 -2.15
C ARG A 130 5.93 -3.85 -0.78
N GLU A 131 6.62 -2.73 -0.55
CA GLU A 131 7.20 -2.44 0.76
C GLU A 131 6.10 -2.19 1.80
N TRP A 132 5.05 -1.47 1.42
CA TRP A 132 3.89 -1.28 2.30
C TRP A 132 3.22 -2.62 2.61
N GLU A 133 3.05 -3.43 1.58
CA GLU A 133 2.46 -4.76 1.74
C GLU A 133 3.28 -5.61 2.73
N LEU A 134 4.60 -5.53 2.64
CA LEU A 134 5.49 -6.26 3.55
C LEU A 134 5.30 -5.80 5.01
N GLU A 135 5.28 -4.50 5.23
CA GLU A 135 5.05 -3.95 6.58
C GLU A 135 3.71 -4.37 7.14
N ILE A 136 2.68 -4.29 6.31
CA ILE A 136 1.33 -4.71 6.69
C ILE A 136 1.32 -6.20 7.04
N ARG A 137 1.94 -7.03 6.21
CA ARG A 137 1.99 -8.47 6.43
C ARG A 137 2.74 -8.81 7.71
N ASN A 138 3.86 -8.14 7.98
CA ASN A 138 4.61 -8.34 9.20
C ASN A 138 3.79 -7.99 10.43
N GLN A 139 3.05 -6.89 10.36
CA GLN A 139 2.18 -6.46 11.45
C GLN A 139 1.01 -7.42 11.64
N LEU A 140 0.40 -7.87 10.54
CA LEU A 140 -0.70 -8.83 10.59
C LEU A 140 -0.28 -10.18 11.18
N SER A 141 0.97 -10.57 11.00
CA SER A 141 1.47 -11.83 11.56
C SER A 141 1.43 -11.86 13.08
N ASN A 142 1.38 -10.71 13.71
CA ASN A 142 1.28 -10.58 15.16
C ASN A 142 -0.15 -10.48 15.66
N VAL A 143 -1.11 -10.45 14.73
CA VAL A 143 -2.54 -10.35 15.09
C VAL A 143 -3.05 -11.73 15.47
N SER A 144 -3.55 -11.86 16.68
CA SER A 144 -4.07 -13.13 17.19
C SER A 144 -5.60 -13.19 17.24
N SER A 145 -6.27 -12.08 16.97
CA SER A 145 -7.72 -12.01 16.97
C SER A 145 -8.23 -11.06 15.91
N PRO A 146 -9.47 -11.22 15.44
CA PRO A 146 -10.04 -10.34 14.42
C PRO A 146 -10.01 -8.86 14.80
N GLY A 147 -10.10 -8.53 16.08
CA GLY A 147 -10.04 -7.14 16.54
C GLY A 147 -8.74 -6.45 16.20
N GLY A 148 -7.63 -7.20 16.08
CA GLY A 148 -6.32 -6.65 15.71
C GLY A 148 -6.28 -6.10 14.30
N LEU A 149 -7.17 -6.54 13.41
CA LEU A 149 -7.25 -6.02 12.05
C LEU A 149 -7.67 -4.55 12.02
N PHE A 150 -8.34 -4.10 13.06
CA PHE A 150 -8.83 -2.73 13.17
C PHE A 150 -7.91 -1.86 14.03
N SER A 151 -6.77 -2.40 14.45
CA SER A 151 -5.75 -1.61 15.13
C SER A 151 -5.07 -0.68 14.12
N PRO A 152 -4.68 0.52 14.55
CA PRO A 152 -3.99 1.44 13.65
C PRO A 152 -2.69 0.83 13.12
N LEU A 153 -2.39 1.12 11.87
CA LEU A 153 -1.12 0.72 11.27
C LEU A 153 0.02 1.41 12.02
N SER A 154 1.00 0.64 12.44
CA SER A 154 2.18 1.15 13.11
C SER A 154 3.38 0.95 12.20
N LEU A 155 4.03 2.04 11.82
CA LEU A 155 5.19 2.01 10.95
C LEU A 155 6.43 2.35 11.76
N ASP A 156 7.54 1.67 11.46
CA ASP A 156 8.82 1.98 12.07
C ASP A 156 9.27 3.39 11.66
N ASP A 157 10.04 4.05 12.52
CA ASP A 157 10.57 5.37 12.23
C ASP A 157 11.46 5.34 10.98
N ASP A 158 12.04 4.19 10.68
CA ASP A 158 12.92 3.99 9.53
C ASP A 158 12.17 3.69 8.22
N PHE A 159 10.86 3.55 8.31
CA PHE A 159 10.05 3.22 7.11
C PHE A 159 9.90 4.34 6.07
#